data_58c21ffd8743eff2b5cab1852f557ab2
#
_entry.id   58c21ffd8743eff2b5cab1852f557ab2
#
_cell.length_a   1.000
_cell.length_b   1.000
_cell.length_c   1.000
_cell.angle_alpha   90.00
_cell.angle_beta   90.00
_cell.angle_gamma   90.00
#
_symmetry.space_group_name_H-M   'P 1'
#
loop_
_entity.id
_entity.type
_entity.pdbx_description
1 polymer ?
#
loop_
_entity_poly.entity_id
_entity_poly.type
_entity_poly.pdbx_seq_one_letter_code
_entity_poly.pdbx_strand_id
1 'polypeptide(L)'
;MTNIKNIKYWEMREARNMYKDMQLAEDCAKELSVIYSKAAVYTAKQIEGIFNRFASKHHLTRDEAINLLSEADSRNFEKLLEAYKNKTGAQKREARAELEAPAYKNRMKRLDDINKSINKLINAIASKERDAIGKTMRQVYESSYHHAVYEAARMSGLDLQTAPIDEGALETILKKKWSGQNYSERVWNNTQKVADALKEELMIGALTGKTEKEMTDSINEQFLSGRNKARRLVRTESSYIHNEAHFQAYKDYGIEEYKFVATLDLRTSQICRERDGSVYRVNDKKIGVNAPPMHPWCRSTTIMNLDDETMHSLERFARDPVTGERMKVPADETYKEWHKRMVEKHGAEKINTAEKSTKNYSGDKKQYKEFVDLLGNENVPLSLSEFQNLKYNDGDKFNDLKLNYKDRKLQKEIVESYNLTLREGQQGKHILGHNNYREGKSYIVDASMEEIQKCILEHAGKGTINRDKNGNWDKTESIIDDTITGYVFSIDKTWIATNKFKIHYSKEKGTHMVPTLKGVKKK
;
A
#
# COMPACT_ATOMS: atom_id res chain seq x y z
N MET A 1 -11.12 -47.53 -29.24
CA MET A 1 -11.99 -46.95 -28.20
C MET A 1 -11.14 -46.73 -26.96
N THR A 2 -10.49 -45.57 -26.88
CA THR A 2 -9.56 -45.22 -25.80
C THR A 2 -10.37 -44.76 -24.57
N ASN A 3 -10.08 -45.37 -23.47
CA ASN A 3 -10.82 -45.36 -22.21
C ASN A 3 -10.96 -43.95 -21.61
N ILE A 4 -12.12 -43.33 -21.77
CA ILE A 4 -12.52 -41.98 -21.35
C ILE A 4 -12.46 -41.78 -19.82
N LYS A 5 -12.14 -42.82 -19.04
CA LYS A 5 -12.09 -42.78 -17.57
C LYS A 5 -11.01 -41.86 -16.97
N ASN A 6 -10.16 -41.20 -17.77
CA ASN A 6 -9.06 -40.38 -17.30
C ASN A 6 -9.25 -38.87 -17.52
N ILE A 7 -10.40 -38.40 -17.94
CA ILE A 7 -10.64 -37.00 -18.33
C ILE A 7 -10.61 -36.04 -17.12
N LYS A 8 -11.12 -36.47 -15.94
CA LYS A 8 -10.95 -35.72 -14.65
C LYS A 8 -9.50 -35.36 -14.28
N TYR A 9 -8.55 -36.03 -14.92
CA TYR A 9 -7.15 -35.88 -14.70
C TYR A 9 -6.57 -34.60 -15.38
N TRP A 10 -7.16 -34.12 -16.50
CA TRP A 10 -6.55 -33.15 -17.41
C TRP A 10 -6.66 -31.71 -16.95
N GLU A 11 -7.82 -31.28 -16.52
CA GLU A 11 -7.99 -29.88 -16.06
C GLU A 11 -7.39 -29.62 -14.72
N MET A 12 -7.38 -30.61 -13.83
CA MET A 12 -6.57 -30.53 -12.63
C MET A 12 -5.09 -30.32 -12.97
N ARG A 13 -4.64 -30.86 -14.11
CA ARG A 13 -3.25 -30.70 -14.57
C ARG A 13 -2.99 -29.30 -15.10
N GLU A 14 -3.87 -28.74 -15.92
CA GLU A 14 -3.67 -27.40 -16.49
C GLU A 14 -3.68 -26.33 -15.40
N ALA A 15 -4.68 -26.32 -14.54
CA ALA A 15 -4.70 -25.44 -13.38
C ALA A 15 -3.50 -25.69 -12.44
N ARG A 16 -3.04 -26.93 -12.31
CA ARG A 16 -1.86 -27.30 -11.54
C ARG A 16 -0.57 -26.85 -12.23
N ASN A 17 -0.51 -26.92 -13.54
CA ASN A 17 0.63 -26.48 -14.33
C ASN A 17 0.77 -24.96 -14.27
N MET A 18 -0.31 -24.22 -14.53
CA MET A 18 -0.32 -22.75 -14.33
C MET A 18 0.05 -22.38 -12.90
N TYR A 19 -0.42 -23.14 -11.89
CA TYR A 19 -0.03 -22.91 -10.50
C TYR A 19 1.47 -23.14 -10.28
N LYS A 20 2.06 -24.21 -10.86
CA LYS A 20 3.51 -24.48 -10.77
C LYS A 20 4.32 -23.38 -11.43
N ASP A 21 3.94 -22.95 -12.62
CA ASP A 21 4.62 -21.89 -13.34
C ASP A 21 4.53 -20.55 -12.58
N MET A 22 3.36 -20.29 -11.99
CA MET A 22 3.23 -19.14 -11.09
C MET A 22 4.03 -19.29 -9.78
N GLN A 23 4.29 -20.51 -9.31
CA GLN A 23 5.16 -20.77 -8.17
C GLN A 23 6.63 -20.48 -8.53
N LEU A 24 7.10 -20.86 -9.71
CA LEU A 24 8.42 -20.46 -10.22
C LEU A 24 8.57 -18.93 -10.23
N ALA A 25 7.53 -18.22 -10.69
CA ALA A 25 7.51 -16.76 -10.65
C ALA A 25 7.55 -16.18 -9.22
N GLU A 26 6.85 -16.80 -8.27
CA GLU A 26 6.90 -16.36 -6.86
C GLU A 26 8.26 -16.66 -6.20
N ASP A 27 8.90 -17.76 -6.55
CA ASP A 27 10.23 -18.09 -6.02
C ASP A 27 11.29 -17.14 -6.59
N CYS A 28 11.22 -16.80 -7.87
CA CYS A 28 11.99 -15.70 -8.45
C CYS A 28 11.72 -14.38 -7.73
N ALA A 29 10.46 -14.03 -7.46
CA ALA A 29 10.12 -12.81 -6.74
C ALA A 29 10.67 -12.78 -5.30
N LYS A 30 10.78 -13.93 -4.62
CA LYS A 30 11.45 -14.04 -3.32
C LYS A 30 12.96 -13.80 -3.44
N GLU A 31 13.60 -14.38 -4.46
CA GLU A 31 15.02 -14.13 -4.74
C GLU A 31 15.28 -12.64 -4.98
N LEU A 32 14.47 -12.00 -5.83
CA LEU A 32 14.54 -10.56 -6.08
C LEU A 32 14.31 -9.74 -4.81
N SER A 33 13.39 -10.16 -3.95
CA SER A 33 13.15 -9.51 -2.65
C SER A 33 14.40 -9.49 -1.78
N VAL A 34 15.19 -10.57 -1.77
CA VAL A 34 16.47 -10.62 -1.04
C VAL A 34 17.49 -9.65 -1.65
N ILE A 35 17.56 -9.56 -2.97
CA ILE A 35 18.46 -8.61 -3.67
C ILE A 35 18.12 -7.17 -3.27
N TYR A 36 16.85 -6.78 -3.33
CA TYR A 36 16.41 -5.43 -2.94
C TYR A 36 16.63 -5.15 -1.44
N SER A 37 16.40 -6.13 -0.57
CA SER A 37 16.63 -5.98 0.88
C SER A 37 18.13 -5.78 1.20
N LYS A 38 19.03 -6.54 0.56
CA LYS A 38 20.48 -6.36 0.70
C LYS A 38 20.93 -4.98 0.19
N ALA A 39 20.34 -4.51 -0.89
CA ALA A 39 20.61 -3.19 -1.44
C ALA A 39 20.17 -2.07 -0.49
N ALA A 40 19.01 -2.21 0.15
CA ALA A 40 18.53 -1.27 1.16
C ALA A 40 19.50 -1.17 2.35
N VAL A 41 19.93 -2.31 2.90
CA VAL A 41 20.91 -2.36 4.00
C VAL A 41 22.26 -1.75 3.59
N TYR A 42 22.74 -2.06 2.38
CA TYR A 42 23.98 -1.47 1.87
C TYR A 42 23.88 0.06 1.76
N THR A 43 22.79 0.58 1.22
CA THR A 43 22.58 2.02 1.07
C THR A 43 22.47 2.72 2.43
N ALA A 44 21.77 2.13 3.39
CA ALA A 44 21.69 2.64 4.76
C ALA A 44 23.09 2.76 5.41
N LYS A 45 23.95 1.73 5.26
CA LYS A 45 25.35 1.78 5.75
C LYS A 45 26.20 2.85 5.05
N GLN A 46 25.95 3.15 3.77
CA GLN A 46 26.66 4.25 3.08
C GLN A 46 26.28 5.60 3.68
N ILE A 47 25.00 5.80 4.02
CA ILE A 47 24.50 7.03 4.66
C ILE A 47 25.15 7.17 6.06
N GLU A 48 25.06 6.14 6.88
CA GLU A 48 25.69 6.10 8.21
C GLU A 48 27.19 6.45 8.12
N GLY A 49 27.91 5.87 7.16
CA GLY A 49 29.33 6.16 6.93
C GLY A 49 29.62 7.61 6.56
N ILE A 50 28.66 8.35 6.02
CA ILE A 50 28.82 9.77 5.71
C ILE A 50 28.75 10.62 6.98
N PHE A 51 27.73 10.38 7.80
CA PHE A 51 27.57 11.09 9.07
C PHE A 51 28.77 10.83 10.01
N ASN A 52 29.22 9.58 10.11
CA ASN A 52 30.36 9.20 10.94
C ASN A 52 31.68 9.84 10.45
N ARG A 53 31.94 9.90 9.13
CA ARG A 53 33.13 10.56 8.56
C ARG A 53 33.10 12.07 8.78
N PHE A 54 31.93 12.70 8.67
CA PHE A 54 31.79 14.12 8.95
C PHE A 54 32.02 14.44 10.42
N ALA A 55 31.42 13.69 11.33
CA ALA A 55 31.62 13.80 12.76
C ALA A 55 33.11 13.67 13.13
N SER A 56 33.79 12.61 12.67
CA SER A 56 35.22 12.37 12.94
C SER A 56 36.13 13.50 12.38
N LYS A 57 35.84 13.97 11.17
CA LYS A 57 36.66 15.01 10.52
C LYS A 57 36.60 16.36 11.24
N HIS A 58 35.47 16.63 11.91
CA HIS A 58 35.24 17.90 12.57
C HIS A 58 35.29 17.80 14.10
N HIS A 59 35.74 16.67 14.67
CA HIS A 59 35.78 16.38 16.10
C HIS A 59 34.44 16.62 16.81
N LEU A 60 33.35 16.33 16.14
CA LEU A 60 31.98 16.46 16.62
C LEU A 60 31.45 15.13 17.11
N THR A 61 30.54 15.18 18.08
CA THR A 61 29.65 14.06 18.36
C THR A 61 28.71 13.82 17.16
N ARG A 62 28.11 12.66 17.08
CA ARG A 62 27.14 12.33 16.01
C ARG A 62 25.96 13.31 15.98
N ASP A 63 25.44 13.67 17.15
CA ASP A 63 24.29 14.57 17.29
C ASP A 63 24.66 16.01 16.91
N GLU A 64 25.84 16.47 17.29
CA GLU A 64 26.37 17.77 16.85
C GLU A 64 26.60 17.83 15.33
N ALA A 65 27.08 16.73 14.74
CA ALA A 65 27.24 16.62 13.29
C ALA A 65 25.89 16.67 12.56
N ILE A 66 24.86 16.03 13.09
CA ILE A 66 23.49 16.06 12.58
C ILE A 66 22.92 17.47 12.68
N ASN A 67 23.04 18.12 13.83
CA ASN A 67 22.55 19.48 14.07
C ASN A 67 23.26 20.50 13.15
N LEU A 68 24.58 20.45 13.04
CA LEU A 68 25.36 21.35 12.18
C LEU A 68 25.06 21.16 10.68
N LEU A 69 24.71 19.94 10.26
CA LEU A 69 24.27 19.67 8.89
C LEU A 69 22.84 20.16 8.65
N SER A 70 22.02 20.30 9.71
CA SER A 70 20.62 20.76 9.65
C SER A 70 20.47 22.28 9.76
N GLU A 71 21.34 22.98 10.49
CA GLU A 71 21.19 24.40 10.81
C GLU A 71 21.68 25.38 9.72
N ALA A 72 22.48 24.92 8.76
CA ALA A 72 23.04 25.82 7.75
C ALA A 72 21.99 26.21 6.69
N ASP A 73 21.40 27.38 6.90
CA ASP A 73 20.62 28.16 5.91
C ASP A 73 19.30 27.55 5.42
N SER A 74 18.51 27.00 6.35
CA SER A 74 17.24 26.33 6.04
C SER A 74 16.21 27.23 5.35
N ARG A 75 16.16 28.53 5.66
CA ARG A 75 15.08 29.44 5.22
C ARG A 75 15.10 29.80 3.72
N ASN A 76 16.28 30.03 3.13
CA ASN A 76 16.39 30.27 1.67
C ASN A 76 16.32 28.95 0.89
N PHE A 77 16.73 27.87 1.51
CA PHE A 77 16.79 26.57 0.92
C PHE A 77 15.41 25.92 0.79
N GLU A 78 14.53 26.07 1.77
CA GLU A 78 13.13 25.59 1.69
C GLU A 78 12.39 26.22 0.49
N LYS A 79 12.58 27.51 0.25
CA LYS A 79 12.00 28.20 -0.93
C LYS A 79 12.54 27.67 -2.26
N LEU A 80 13.84 27.39 -2.33
CA LEU A 80 14.49 26.82 -3.53
C LEU A 80 14.07 25.37 -3.75
N LEU A 81 13.89 24.60 -2.68
CA LEU A 81 13.43 23.20 -2.75
C LEU A 81 11.96 23.11 -3.16
N GLU A 82 11.11 23.99 -2.64
CA GLU A 82 9.71 24.07 -3.03
C GLU A 82 9.57 24.49 -4.50
N ALA A 83 10.40 25.45 -4.94
CA ALA A 83 10.50 25.81 -6.35
C ALA A 83 11.00 24.64 -7.21
N TYR A 84 11.95 23.84 -6.75
CA TYR A 84 12.46 22.65 -7.44
C TYR A 84 11.40 21.55 -7.56
N LYS A 85 10.64 21.29 -6.48
CA LYS A 85 9.57 20.26 -6.48
C LYS A 85 8.45 20.57 -7.48
N ASN A 86 8.14 21.84 -7.66
CA ASN A 86 7.01 22.31 -8.48
C ASN A 86 7.37 22.61 -9.93
N LYS A 87 8.66 22.50 -10.33
CA LYS A 87 9.13 22.78 -11.70
C LYS A 87 9.37 21.49 -12.49
N THR A 88 9.20 21.56 -13.81
CA THR A 88 9.44 20.45 -14.75
C THR A 88 10.39 20.86 -15.87
N GLY A 89 11.07 19.90 -16.51
CA GLY A 89 11.88 20.10 -17.71
C GLY A 89 13.07 21.07 -17.52
N ALA A 90 13.14 22.13 -18.32
CA ALA A 90 14.22 23.12 -18.32
C ALA A 90 14.32 23.91 -17.02
N GLN A 91 13.17 24.29 -16.46
CA GLN A 91 13.08 25.03 -15.20
C GLN A 91 13.55 24.22 -13.99
N LYS A 92 13.40 22.90 -14.03
CA LYS A 92 13.93 21.99 -12.99
C LYS A 92 15.45 21.90 -13.06
N ARG A 93 16.05 21.98 -14.27
CA ARG A 93 17.51 22.03 -14.47
C ARG A 93 18.11 23.33 -13.97
N GLU A 94 17.44 24.44 -14.17
CA GLU A 94 17.88 25.78 -13.73
C GLU A 94 17.83 25.90 -12.20
N ALA A 95 16.73 25.50 -11.58
CA ALA A 95 16.62 25.43 -10.11
C ALA A 95 17.64 24.46 -9.50
N ARG A 96 18.01 23.39 -10.19
CA ARG A 96 19.09 22.49 -9.80
C ARG A 96 20.46 23.18 -9.85
N ALA A 97 20.72 23.99 -10.86
CA ALA A 97 21.97 24.77 -11.00
C ALA A 97 22.11 25.82 -9.89
N GLU A 98 21.00 26.45 -9.47
CA GLU A 98 20.98 27.38 -8.33
C GLU A 98 21.22 26.66 -6.99
N LEU A 99 20.69 25.43 -6.81
CA LEU A 99 20.98 24.56 -5.67
C LEU A 99 22.44 24.08 -5.64
N GLU A 100 23.09 23.98 -6.80
CA GLU A 100 24.50 23.57 -6.97
C GLU A 100 25.51 24.72 -6.82
N ALA A 101 25.07 25.92 -6.38
CA ALA A 101 25.92 27.09 -6.19
C ALA A 101 27.07 26.87 -5.17
N PRO A 102 28.15 27.66 -5.19
CA PRO A 102 29.43 27.37 -4.50
C PRO A 102 29.36 27.08 -3.00
N ALA A 103 28.38 27.65 -2.27
CA ALA A 103 28.17 27.36 -0.86
C ALA A 103 27.78 25.87 -0.58
N TYR A 104 27.25 25.18 -1.57
CA TYR A 104 26.81 23.78 -1.50
C TYR A 104 27.79 22.81 -2.16
N LYS A 105 28.82 23.33 -2.86
CA LYS A 105 29.79 22.56 -3.68
C LYS A 105 30.47 21.42 -2.90
N ASN A 106 30.78 21.62 -1.64
CA ASN A 106 31.41 20.59 -0.80
C ASN A 106 30.41 19.49 -0.35
N ARG A 107 29.13 19.82 -0.21
CA ARG A 107 28.06 18.86 0.08
C ARG A 107 27.74 18.03 -1.18
N MET A 108 27.70 18.69 -2.35
CA MET A 108 27.44 18.10 -3.65
C MET A 108 28.50 17.08 -4.06
N LYS A 109 29.79 17.36 -3.81
CA LYS A 109 30.88 16.42 -4.14
C LYS A 109 30.75 15.09 -3.40
N ARG A 110 30.21 15.10 -2.18
CA ARG A 110 29.92 13.88 -1.39
C ARG A 110 28.69 13.15 -1.91
N LEU A 111 27.66 13.89 -2.34
CA LEU A 111 26.48 13.33 -3.01
C LEU A 111 26.85 12.68 -4.34
N ASP A 112 27.82 13.21 -5.10
CA ASP A 112 28.30 12.60 -6.33
C ASP A 112 28.93 11.22 -6.10
N ASP A 113 29.72 11.04 -5.06
CA ASP A 113 30.30 9.74 -4.73
C ASP A 113 29.23 8.71 -4.31
N ILE A 114 28.18 9.16 -3.61
CA ILE A 114 27.04 8.32 -3.27
C ILE A 114 26.24 7.99 -4.53
N ASN A 115 25.98 8.99 -5.39
CA ASN A 115 25.27 8.80 -6.66
C ASN A 115 25.99 7.80 -7.57
N LYS A 116 27.33 7.84 -7.62
CA LYS A 116 28.13 6.83 -8.32
C LYS A 116 27.96 5.43 -7.71
N SER A 117 27.96 5.34 -6.38
CA SER A 117 27.77 4.08 -5.66
C SER A 117 26.35 3.53 -5.89
N ILE A 118 25.32 4.40 -5.88
CA ILE A 118 23.94 4.03 -6.18
C ILE A 118 23.83 3.53 -7.62
N ASN A 119 24.39 4.25 -8.61
CA ASN A 119 24.34 3.80 -9.99
C ASN A 119 24.98 2.42 -10.16
N LYS A 120 26.14 2.17 -9.53
CA LYS A 120 26.80 0.86 -9.56
C LYS A 120 25.92 -0.22 -8.92
N LEU A 121 25.30 0.07 -7.79
CA LEU A 121 24.38 -0.83 -7.09
C LEU A 121 23.16 -1.15 -7.95
N ILE A 122 22.52 -0.12 -8.51
CA ILE A 122 21.31 -0.27 -9.35
C ILE A 122 21.61 -1.07 -10.62
N ASN A 123 22.76 -0.85 -11.28
CA ASN A 123 23.18 -1.64 -12.43
C ASN A 123 23.39 -3.11 -12.07
N ALA A 124 23.96 -3.38 -10.89
CA ALA A 124 24.11 -4.74 -10.38
C ALA A 124 22.75 -5.40 -10.05
N ILE A 125 21.80 -4.64 -9.49
CA ILE A 125 20.42 -5.11 -9.28
C ILE A 125 19.77 -5.42 -10.63
N ALA A 126 19.82 -4.51 -11.60
CA ALA A 126 19.22 -4.68 -12.91
C ALA A 126 19.75 -5.91 -13.64
N SER A 127 21.08 -6.17 -13.57
CA SER A 127 21.68 -7.38 -14.15
C SER A 127 21.13 -8.63 -13.47
N LYS A 128 21.20 -8.71 -12.15
CA LYS A 128 20.71 -9.89 -11.40
C LYS A 128 19.20 -10.12 -11.60
N GLU A 129 18.42 -9.07 -11.60
CA GLU A 129 16.98 -9.15 -11.85
C GLU A 129 16.69 -9.68 -13.26
N ARG A 130 17.36 -9.17 -14.27
CA ARG A 130 17.25 -9.64 -15.65
C ARG A 130 17.61 -11.12 -15.78
N ASP A 131 18.72 -11.54 -15.16
CA ASP A 131 19.21 -12.91 -15.26
C ASP A 131 18.28 -13.88 -14.53
N ALA A 132 17.79 -13.53 -13.33
CA ALA A 132 16.82 -14.33 -12.57
C ALA A 132 15.48 -14.46 -13.31
N ILE A 133 14.95 -13.35 -13.84
CA ILE A 133 13.71 -13.36 -14.62
C ILE A 133 13.89 -14.17 -15.89
N GLY A 134 14.98 -13.96 -16.66
CA GLY A 134 15.28 -14.69 -17.89
C GLY A 134 15.35 -16.20 -17.66
N LYS A 135 16.05 -16.64 -16.61
CA LYS A 135 16.09 -18.05 -16.21
C LYS A 135 14.69 -18.59 -15.88
N THR A 136 13.92 -17.86 -15.10
CA THR A 136 12.55 -18.27 -14.73
C THR A 136 11.64 -18.36 -15.95
N MET A 137 11.74 -17.40 -16.89
CA MET A 137 10.95 -17.43 -18.13
C MET A 137 11.25 -18.67 -18.96
N ARG A 138 12.51 -19.09 -19.09
CA ARG A 138 12.89 -20.32 -19.77
C ARG A 138 12.28 -21.54 -19.09
N GLN A 139 12.38 -21.66 -17.78
CA GLN A 139 11.79 -22.75 -17.01
C GLN A 139 10.27 -22.82 -17.17
N VAL A 140 9.60 -21.67 -17.15
CA VAL A 140 8.14 -21.59 -17.38
C VAL A 140 7.80 -22.03 -18.80
N TYR A 141 8.54 -21.58 -19.81
CA TYR A 141 8.30 -21.99 -21.20
C TYR A 141 8.46 -23.51 -21.36
N GLU A 142 9.56 -24.07 -20.90
CA GLU A 142 9.86 -25.51 -20.97
C GLU A 142 8.75 -26.33 -20.30
N SER A 143 8.40 -25.98 -19.06
CA SER A 143 7.32 -26.64 -18.31
C SER A 143 5.99 -26.58 -19.04
N SER A 144 5.60 -25.38 -19.51
CA SER A 144 4.32 -25.14 -20.15
C SER A 144 4.23 -25.78 -21.54
N TYR A 145 5.31 -25.69 -22.33
CA TYR A 145 5.35 -26.29 -23.68
C TYR A 145 5.25 -27.80 -23.62
N HIS A 146 6.07 -28.48 -22.83
CA HIS A 146 6.00 -29.93 -22.68
C HIS A 146 4.66 -30.41 -22.15
N HIS A 147 4.06 -29.63 -21.24
CA HIS A 147 2.72 -29.93 -20.76
C HIS A 147 1.68 -29.81 -21.88
N ALA A 148 1.68 -28.71 -22.62
CA ALA A 148 0.72 -28.48 -23.70
C ALA A 148 0.89 -29.50 -24.86
N VAL A 149 2.14 -29.85 -25.22
CA VAL A 149 2.45 -30.91 -26.19
C VAL A 149 1.90 -32.24 -25.72
N TYR A 150 2.11 -32.62 -24.46
CA TYR A 150 1.59 -33.86 -23.92
C TYR A 150 0.06 -33.89 -23.94
N GLU A 151 -0.61 -32.78 -23.61
CA GLU A 151 -2.05 -32.64 -23.68
C GLU A 151 -2.56 -32.79 -25.13
N ALA A 152 -1.94 -32.03 -26.06
CA ALA A 152 -2.31 -32.04 -27.48
C ALA A 152 -2.12 -33.42 -28.13
N ALA A 153 -0.99 -34.09 -27.92
CA ALA A 153 -0.71 -35.43 -28.45
C ALA A 153 -1.71 -36.46 -27.95
N ARG A 154 -2.00 -36.44 -26.66
CA ARG A 154 -2.92 -37.37 -26.06
C ARG A 154 -4.38 -37.21 -26.54
N MET A 155 -4.80 -35.98 -26.78
CA MET A 155 -6.15 -35.69 -27.24
C MET A 155 -6.31 -35.98 -28.73
N SER A 156 -5.27 -35.79 -29.51
CA SER A 156 -5.24 -36.09 -30.94
C SER A 156 -5.05 -37.58 -31.22
N GLY A 157 -4.80 -38.41 -30.18
CA GLY A 157 -4.46 -39.83 -30.37
C GLY A 157 -3.13 -40.06 -31.09
N LEU A 158 -2.29 -39.03 -31.19
CA LEU A 158 -0.98 -39.07 -31.80
C LEU A 158 0.06 -39.60 -30.82
N ASP A 159 1.08 -40.30 -31.35
CA ASP A 159 2.21 -40.72 -30.55
C ASP A 159 2.98 -39.49 -30.02
N LEU A 160 3.35 -39.56 -28.76
CA LEU A 160 4.13 -38.54 -28.09
C LEU A 160 5.53 -38.45 -28.72
N GLN A 161 5.71 -37.57 -29.66
CA GLN A 161 7.03 -37.16 -30.08
C GLN A 161 7.44 -35.96 -29.25
N THR A 162 8.31 -36.18 -28.25
CA THR A 162 8.96 -35.06 -27.53
C THR A 162 9.89 -34.35 -28.50
N ALA A 163 9.36 -33.36 -29.23
CA ALA A 163 10.18 -32.48 -30.02
C ALA A 163 11.08 -31.67 -29.06
N PRO A 164 12.37 -31.57 -29.36
CA PRO A 164 13.24 -30.68 -28.62
C PRO A 164 12.71 -29.24 -28.74
N ILE A 165 12.85 -28.47 -27.68
CA ILE A 165 12.46 -27.06 -27.69
C ILE A 165 13.28 -26.34 -28.74
N ASP A 166 12.60 -25.62 -29.63
CA ASP A 166 13.26 -24.71 -30.57
C ASP A 166 13.78 -23.49 -29.81
N GLU A 167 15.08 -23.48 -29.53
CA GLU A 167 15.78 -22.37 -28.86
C GLU A 167 15.62 -21.06 -29.62
N GLY A 168 15.54 -21.07 -30.94
CA GLY A 168 15.32 -19.89 -31.76
C GLY A 168 13.94 -19.28 -31.57
N ALA A 169 12.92 -20.14 -31.52
CA ALA A 169 11.55 -19.73 -31.21
C ALA A 169 11.44 -19.17 -29.78
N LEU A 170 12.05 -19.82 -28.79
CA LEU A 170 12.09 -19.36 -27.40
C LEU A 170 12.76 -17.99 -27.29
N GLU A 171 13.94 -17.81 -27.89
CA GLU A 171 14.62 -16.51 -27.88
C GLU A 171 13.79 -15.40 -28.55
N THR A 172 13.07 -15.74 -29.62
CA THR A 172 12.15 -14.81 -30.30
C THR A 172 11.01 -14.37 -29.37
N ILE A 173 10.42 -15.32 -28.65
CA ILE A 173 9.35 -15.06 -27.67
C ILE A 173 9.87 -14.17 -26.52
N LEU A 174 11.04 -14.49 -25.96
CA LEU A 174 11.65 -13.74 -24.86
C LEU A 174 11.99 -12.29 -25.25
N LYS A 175 12.39 -12.05 -26.51
CA LYS A 175 12.73 -10.72 -27.03
C LYS A 175 11.53 -9.93 -27.51
N LYS A 176 10.37 -10.55 -27.66
CA LYS A 176 9.17 -9.91 -28.20
C LYS A 176 8.66 -8.79 -27.31
N LYS A 177 8.41 -7.63 -27.92
CA LYS A 177 7.83 -6.45 -27.24
C LYS A 177 6.30 -6.53 -27.23
N TRP A 178 5.77 -7.58 -26.60
CA TRP A 178 4.34 -7.92 -26.65
C TRP A 178 3.39 -6.84 -26.07
N SER A 179 3.93 -5.94 -25.26
CA SER A 179 3.19 -4.81 -24.67
C SER A 179 4.05 -3.54 -24.68
N GLY A 180 4.66 -3.24 -25.85
CA GLY A 180 5.52 -2.08 -26.09
C GLY A 180 6.98 -2.25 -25.68
N GLN A 181 7.29 -3.13 -24.73
CA GLN A 181 8.63 -3.43 -24.22
C GLN A 181 8.76 -4.91 -23.90
N ASN A 182 9.97 -5.46 -23.98
CA ASN A 182 10.29 -6.78 -23.45
C ASN A 182 10.64 -6.71 -21.95
N TYR A 183 10.78 -7.87 -21.30
CA TYR A 183 11.05 -7.95 -19.86
C TYR A 183 12.37 -7.24 -19.47
N SER A 184 13.41 -7.37 -20.29
CA SER A 184 14.72 -6.77 -20.01
C SER A 184 14.66 -5.23 -20.03
N GLU A 185 13.96 -4.64 -21.01
CA GLU A 185 13.73 -3.19 -21.06
C GLU A 185 12.90 -2.71 -19.85
N ARG A 186 11.92 -3.51 -19.41
CA ARG A 186 11.10 -3.20 -18.23
C ARG A 186 11.90 -3.29 -16.93
N VAL A 187 12.79 -4.28 -16.81
CA VAL A 187 13.73 -4.36 -15.67
C VAL A 187 14.56 -3.09 -15.62
N TRP A 188 15.18 -2.72 -16.74
CA TRP A 188 16.00 -1.52 -16.82
C TRP A 188 15.23 -0.26 -16.41
N ASN A 189 14.06 -0.03 -17.01
CA ASN A 189 13.25 1.14 -16.72
C ASN A 189 12.74 1.19 -15.28
N ASN A 190 12.39 0.04 -14.70
CA ASN A 190 11.96 -0.02 -13.30
C ASN A 190 13.10 0.28 -12.33
N THR A 191 14.29 -0.26 -12.57
CA THR A 191 15.47 -0.05 -11.73
C THR A 191 16.01 1.37 -11.87
N GLN A 192 15.98 1.98 -13.05
CA GLN A 192 16.35 3.39 -13.23
C GLN A 192 15.41 4.33 -12.45
N LYS A 193 14.11 4.06 -12.43
CA LYS A 193 13.16 4.84 -11.60
C LYS A 193 13.45 4.72 -10.11
N VAL A 194 13.93 3.58 -9.64
CA VAL A 194 14.40 3.41 -8.26
C VAL A 194 15.66 4.23 -8.03
N ALA A 195 16.62 4.20 -8.97
CA ALA A 195 17.85 5.00 -8.89
C ALA A 195 17.56 6.50 -8.78
N ASP A 196 16.68 7.00 -9.66
CA ASP A 196 16.33 8.42 -9.68
C ASP A 196 15.63 8.86 -8.38
N ALA A 197 14.70 8.05 -7.88
CA ALA A 197 14.02 8.29 -6.60
C ALA A 197 15.00 8.26 -5.41
N LEU A 198 15.96 7.32 -5.39
CA LEU A 198 16.99 7.26 -4.35
C LEU A 198 17.89 8.49 -4.37
N LYS A 199 18.32 8.94 -5.55
CA LYS A 199 19.14 10.15 -5.72
C LYS A 199 18.38 11.40 -5.25
N GLU A 200 17.10 11.51 -5.60
CA GLU A 200 16.24 12.62 -5.19
C GLU A 200 16.07 12.65 -3.66
N GLU A 201 15.78 11.51 -3.03
CA GLU A 201 15.64 11.41 -1.57
C GLU A 201 16.94 11.73 -0.84
N LEU A 202 18.08 11.29 -1.33
CA LEU A 202 19.38 11.63 -0.74
C LEU A 202 19.73 13.11 -0.91
N MET A 203 19.41 13.68 -2.06
CA MET A 203 19.58 15.11 -2.30
C MET A 203 18.70 15.92 -1.33
N ILE A 204 17.41 15.59 -1.26
CA ILE A 204 16.47 16.24 -0.34
C ILE A 204 16.94 16.08 1.10
N GLY A 205 17.29 14.86 1.53
CA GLY A 205 17.75 14.58 2.89
C GLY A 205 19.00 15.38 3.29
N ALA A 206 20.00 15.44 2.38
CA ALA A 206 21.23 16.20 2.62
C ALA A 206 21.00 17.71 2.67
N LEU A 207 19.98 18.20 1.99
CA LEU A 207 19.69 19.62 1.86
C LEU A 207 18.69 20.14 2.91
N THR A 208 17.75 19.30 3.39
CA THR A 208 16.72 19.66 4.38
C THR A 208 17.07 19.28 5.82
N GLY A 209 18.24 18.68 6.04
CA GLY A 209 18.64 18.24 7.37
C GLY A 209 17.81 17.07 7.91
N LYS A 210 17.23 16.22 7.01
CA LYS A 210 16.58 14.99 7.45
C LYS A 210 17.53 14.16 8.31
N THR A 211 17.02 13.59 9.37
CA THR A 211 17.76 12.65 10.20
C THR A 211 18.15 11.40 9.40
N GLU A 212 19.21 10.72 9.84
CA GLU A 212 19.62 9.43 9.25
C GLU A 212 18.46 8.43 9.20
N LYS A 213 17.63 8.40 10.25
CA LYS A 213 16.46 7.53 10.33
C LYS A 213 15.44 7.87 9.24
N GLU A 214 15.07 9.14 9.10
CA GLU A 214 14.11 9.58 8.08
C GLU A 214 14.61 9.29 6.65
N MET A 215 15.90 9.50 6.39
CA MET A 215 16.49 9.16 5.10
C MET A 215 16.50 7.65 4.86
N THR A 216 16.84 6.86 5.87
CA THR A 216 16.83 5.39 5.78
C THR A 216 15.42 4.87 5.56
N ASP A 217 14.42 5.40 6.23
CA ASP A 217 13.02 5.02 6.07
C ASP A 217 12.51 5.35 4.65
N SER A 218 12.79 6.55 4.14
CA SER A 218 12.46 6.94 2.76
C SER A 218 13.12 6.02 1.72
N ILE A 219 14.38 5.66 1.92
CA ILE A 219 15.14 4.76 1.02
C ILE A 219 14.56 3.35 1.06
N ASN A 220 14.22 2.85 2.24
CA ASN A 220 13.59 1.54 2.39
C ASN A 220 12.25 1.47 1.63
N GLU A 221 11.47 2.55 1.62
CA GLU A 221 10.24 2.65 0.83
C GLU A 221 10.51 2.56 -0.68
N GLN A 222 11.57 3.22 -1.19
CA GLN A 222 11.93 3.13 -2.61
C GLN A 222 12.34 1.71 -3.00
N PHE A 223 13.14 1.03 -2.19
CA PHE A 223 13.48 -0.38 -2.45
C PHE A 223 12.28 -1.32 -2.32
N LEU A 224 11.37 -1.07 -1.38
CA LEU A 224 10.10 -1.80 -1.28
C LEU A 224 9.24 -1.60 -2.54
N SER A 225 9.16 -0.38 -3.07
CA SER A 225 8.50 -0.08 -4.33
C SER A 225 9.13 -0.83 -5.49
N GLY A 226 10.47 -0.83 -5.59
CA GLY A 226 11.23 -1.60 -6.59
C GLY A 226 10.93 -3.09 -6.54
N ARG A 227 10.99 -3.69 -5.35
CA ARG A 227 10.65 -5.09 -5.10
C ARG A 227 9.22 -5.44 -5.58
N ASN A 228 8.25 -4.58 -5.28
CA ASN A 228 6.86 -4.81 -5.68
C ASN A 228 6.68 -4.71 -7.21
N LYS A 229 7.41 -3.80 -7.88
CA LYS A 229 7.45 -3.70 -9.35
C LYS A 229 8.09 -4.93 -9.98
N ALA A 230 9.20 -5.42 -9.43
CA ALA A 230 9.87 -6.64 -9.87
C ALA A 230 8.95 -7.86 -9.74
N ARG A 231 8.29 -8.05 -8.60
CA ARG A 231 7.31 -9.13 -8.41
C ARG A 231 6.16 -9.03 -9.41
N ARG A 232 5.63 -7.85 -9.67
CA ARG A 232 4.59 -7.65 -10.67
C ARG A 232 5.08 -8.02 -12.07
N LEU A 233 6.31 -7.63 -12.40
CA LEU A 233 6.92 -7.91 -13.69
C LEU A 233 7.06 -9.42 -13.89
N VAL A 234 7.76 -10.13 -13.01
CA VAL A 234 7.98 -11.57 -13.17
C VAL A 234 6.67 -12.36 -13.25
N ARG A 235 5.67 -12.01 -12.46
CA ARG A 235 4.34 -12.64 -12.53
C ARG A 235 3.62 -12.42 -13.85
N THR A 236 3.72 -11.22 -14.41
CA THR A 236 3.05 -10.87 -15.67
C THR A 236 3.75 -11.49 -16.86
N GLU A 237 5.09 -11.46 -16.88
CA GLU A 237 5.88 -12.09 -17.93
C GLU A 237 5.75 -13.64 -17.90
N SER A 238 5.70 -14.25 -16.70
CA SER A 238 5.44 -15.70 -16.59
C SER A 238 4.08 -16.08 -17.15
N SER A 239 3.03 -15.27 -16.94
CA SER A 239 1.74 -15.50 -17.55
C SER A 239 1.79 -15.37 -19.08
N TYR A 240 2.55 -14.42 -19.61
CA TYR A 240 2.78 -14.29 -21.05
C TYR A 240 3.51 -15.49 -21.63
N ILE A 241 4.62 -15.90 -21.03
CA ILE A 241 5.45 -17.02 -21.50
C ILE A 241 4.69 -18.35 -21.43
N HIS A 242 3.96 -18.59 -20.35
CA HIS A 242 3.10 -19.76 -20.20
C HIS A 242 2.11 -19.88 -21.38
N ASN A 243 1.39 -18.81 -21.69
CA ASN A 243 0.42 -18.82 -22.78
C ASN A 243 1.09 -18.90 -24.17
N GLU A 244 2.23 -18.25 -24.40
CA GLU A 244 2.98 -18.39 -25.67
C GLU A 244 3.45 -19.83 -25.90
N ALA A 245 3.89 -20.52 -24.84
CA ALA A 245 4.25 -21.94 -24.90
C ALA A 245 3.07 -22.82 -25.32
N HIS A 246 1.88 -22.57 -24.77
CA HIS A 246 0.64 -23.23 -25.18
C HIS A 246 0.32 -22.98 -26.66
N PHE A 247 0.36 -21.72 -27.07
CA PHE A 247 0.11 -21.37 -28.48
C PHE A 247 1.13 -21.98 -29.46
N GLN A 248 2.37 -22.15 -29.04
CA GLN A 248 3.36 -22.86 -29.84
C GLN A 248 2.99 -24.33 -29.98
N ALA A 249 2.64 -24.99 -28.86
CA ALA A 249 2.17 -26.38 -28.90
C ALA A 249 0.88 -26.56 -29.76
N TYR A 250 -0.07 -25.63 -29.68
CA TYR A 250 -1.27 -25.66 -30.52
C TYR A 250 -0.94 -25.64 -32.01
N LYS A 251 0.03 -24.80 -32.41
CA LYS A 251 0.49 -24.74 -33.80
C LYS A 251 1.20 -26.02 -34.22
N ASP A 252 2.08 -26.55 -33.38
CA ASP A 252 2.86 -27.75 -33.67
C ASP A 252 1.97 -29.01 -33.84
N TYR A 253 0.83 -29.02 -33.17
CA TYR A 253 -0.15 -30.12 -33.24
C TYR A 253 -1.40 -29.81 -34.08
N GLY A 254 -1.43 -28.72 -34.82
CA GLY A 254 -2.53 -28.35 -35.70
C GLY A 254 -3.85 -28.04 -35.01
N ILE A 255 -3.82 -27.60 -33.76
CA ILE A 255 -5.00 -27.14 -33.02
C ILE A 255 -5.48 -25.81 -33.59
N GLU A 256 -6.70 -25.77 -34.09
CA GLU A 256 -7.25 -24.59 -34.78
C GLU A 256 -7.90 -23.58 -33.80
N GLU A 257 -8.47 -24.06 -32.71
CA GLU A 257 -9.24 -23.24 -31.76
C GLU A 257 -8.81 -23.44 -30.32
N TYR A 258 -8.91 -22.36 -29.55
CA TYR A 258 -8.70 -22.39 -28.12
C TYR A 258 -9.83 -21.70 -27.35
N LYS A 259 -10.07 -22.16 -26.13
CA LYS A 259 -11.01 -21.57 -25.17
C LYS A 259 -10.25 -20.73 -24.15
N PHE A 260 -10.73 -19.53 -23.86
CA PHE A 260 -10.20 -18.66 -22.80
C PHE A 260 -10.71 -19.13 -21.44
N VAL A 261 -9.81 -19.32 -20.48
CA VAL A 261 -10.14 -19.82 -19.14
C VAL A 261 -9.68 -18.81 -18.08
N ALA A 262 -10.63 -18.17 -17.41
CA ALA A 262 -10.34 -17.27 -16.31
C ALA A 262 -10.28 -18.03 -14.97
N THR A 263 -9.60 -17.52 -13.98
CA THR A 263 -9.65 -18.08 -12.62
C THR A 263 -11.00 -17.75 -11.98
N LEU A 264 -11.68 -18.75 -11.42
CA LEU A 264 -12.97 -18.57 -10.73
C LEU A 264 -12.76 -18.14 -9.28
N ASP A 265 -12.48 -16.84 -9.09
CA ASP A 265 -12.44 -16.18 -7.79
C ASP A 265 -12.77 -14.67 -7.93
N LEU A 266 -13.05 -14.00 -6.81
CA LEU A 266 -13.41 -12.58 -6.81
C LEU A 266 -12.27 -11.63 -7.20
N ARG A 267 -11.01 -12.08 -7.25
CA ARG A 267 -9.85 -11.27 -7.68
C ARG A 267 -9.71 -11.22 -9.20
N THR A 268 -10.46 -12.03 -9.93
CA THR A 268 -10.46 -12.04 -11.38
C THR A 268 -11.04 -10.74 -11.92
N SER A 269 -10.28 -10.06 -12.80
CA SER A 269 -10.69 -8.80 -13.38
C SER A 269 -11.91 -8.94 -14.30
N GLN A 270 -12.65 -7.85 -14.47
CA GLN A 270 -13.85 -7.87 -15.30
C GLN A 270 -13.56 -8.30 -16.73
N ILE A 271 -12.47 -7.81 -17.32
CA ILE A 271 -12.05 -8.16 -18.67
C ILE A 271 -11.83 -9.68 -18.84
N CYS A 272 -11.33 -10.35 -17.80
CA CYS A 272 -11.16 -11.82 -17.82
C CYS A 272 -12.49 -12.53 -17.56
N ARG A 273 -13.34 -12.03 -16.66
CA ARG A 273 -14.67 -12.58 -16.37
C ARG A 273 -15.55 -12.63 -17.60
N GLU A 274 -15.52 -11.57 -18.42
CA GLU A 274 -16.32 -11.44 -19.63
C GLU A 274 -15.86 -12.34 -20.78
N ARG A 275 -14.60 -12.77 -20.78
CA ARG A 275 -14.00 -13.64 -21.80
C ARG A 275 -14.00 -15.11 -21.43
N ASP A 276 -14.29 -15.41 -20.17
CA ASP A 276 -14.27 -16.79 -19.70
C ASP A 276 -15.24 -17.67 -20.50
N GLY A 277 -14.75 -18.79 -20.99
CA GLY A 277 -15.50 -19.70 -21.85
C GLY A 277 -15.57 -19.32 -23.33
N SER A 278 -15.06 -18.13 -23.72
CA SER A 278 -15.06 -17.73 -25.14
C SER A 278 -14.06 -18.52 -25.97
N VAL A 279 -14.46 -18.91 -27.17
CA VAL A 279 -13.66 -19.67 -28.13
C VAL A 279 -13.13 -18.74 -29.22
N TYR A 280 -11.86 -18.92 -29.59
CA TYR A 280 -11.18 -18.13 -30.61
C TYR A 280 -10.29 -19.03 -31.47
N ARG A 281 -10.04 -18.63 -32.72
CA ARG A 281 -9.05 -19.29 -33.57
C ARG A 281 -7.63 -18.97 -33.14
N VAL A 282 -6.74 -19.97 -33.18
CA VAL A 282 -5.32 -19.81 -32.82
C VAL A 282 -4.64 -18.74 -33.69
N ASN A 283 -5.00 -18.67 -34.98
CA ASN A 283 -4.44 -17.69 -35.91
C ASN A 283 -4.91 -16.24 -35.65
N ASP A 284 -6.03 -16.05 -34.94
CA ASP A 284 -6.59 -14.74 -34.59
C ASP A 284 -6.12 -14.24 -33.23
N LYS A 285 -5.15 -14.94 -32.62
CA LYS A 285 -4.60 -14.61 -31.31
C LYS A 285 -4.08 -13.18 -31.23
N LYS A 286 -4.58 -12.43 -30.24
CA LYS A 286 -4.09 -11.06 -29.90
C LYS A 286 -3.96 -10.94 -28.39
N ILE A 287 -2.70 -10.86 -27.90
CA ILE A 287 -2.40 -10.70 -26.47
C ILE A 287 -3.05 -9.42 -25.94
N GLY A 288 -3.73 -9.52 -24.79
CA GLY A 288 -4.44 -8.40 -24.16
C GLY A 288 -5.82 -8.12 -24.76
N VAL A 289 -6.23 -8.85 -25.80
CA VAL A 289 -7.54 -8.72 -26.45
C VAL A 289 -8.36 -9.99 -26.28
N ASN A 290 -7.89 -11.11 -26.79
CA ASN A 290 -8.54 -12.43 -26.70
C ASN A 290 -7.64 -13.52 -26.10
N ALA A 291 -6.35 -13.22 -25.87
CA ALA A 291 -5.38 -14.13 -25.29
C ALA A 291 -4.68 -13.50 -24.07
N PRO A 292 -4.45 -14.26 -22.97
CA PRO A 292 -3.71 -13.78 -21.80
C PRO A 292 -2.22 -13.48 -22.10
N PRO A 293 -1.60 -12.61 -21.28
CA PRO A 293 -2.19 -11.86 -20.18
C PRO A 293 -3.00 -10.65 -20.65
N MET A 294 -4.17 -10.46 -20.05
CA MET A 294 -5.06 -9.33 -20.35
C MET A 294 -4.64 -8.03 -19.63
N HIS A 295 -3.91 -8.16 -18.54
CA HIS A 295 -3.49 -7.07 -17.65
C HIS A 295 -2.34 -7.56 -16.74
N PRO A 296 -1.61 -6.65 -16.06
CA PRO A 296 -0.66 -7.06 -15.01
C PRO A 296 -1.33 -7.98 -13.97
N TRP A 297 -0.61 -8.99 -13.48
CA TRP A 297 -1.13 -9.99 -12.54
C TRP A 297 -2.20 -10.92 -13.12
N CYS A 298 -2.35 -10.99 -14.44
CA CYS A 298 -3.31 -11.89 -15.07
C CYS A 298 -3.02 -13.35 -14.67
N ARG A 299 -4.09 -14.09 -14.34
CA ARG A 299 -4.03 -15.51 -13.95
C ARG A 299 -4.86 -16.39 -14.87
N SER A 300 -5.38 -15.81 -15.96
CA SER A 300 -6.10 -16.53 -16.99
C SER A 300 -5.13 -17.31 -17.87
N THR A 301 -5.60 -18.42 -18.41
CA THR A 301 -4.88 -19.25 -19.36
C THR A 301 -5.78 -19.60 -20.54
N THR A 302 -5.28 -20.43 -21.45
CA THR A 302 -6.04 -20.98 -22.56
C THR A 302 -5.95 -22.50 -22.53
N ILE A 303 -7.00 -23.16 -23.03
CA ILE A 303 -7.04 -24.59 -23.28
C ILE A 303 -7.45 -24.82 -24.73
N MET A 304 -7.16 -26.00 -25.29
CA MET A 304 -7.71 -26.40 -26.57
C MET A 304 -9.23 -26.40 -26.51
N ASN A 305 -9.87 -25.95 -27.59
CA ASN A 305 -11.32 -26.07 -27.69
C ASN A 305 -11.69 -27.54 -27.94
N LEU A 306 -12.53 -28.11 -27.07
CA LEU A 306 -13.01 -29.45 -27.12
C LEU A 306 -14.54 -29.44 -27.30
N ASP A 307 -15.10 -30.57 -27.71
CA ASP A 307 -16.56 -30.74 -27.77
C ASP A 307 -17.18 -30.55 -26.37
N ASP A 308 -18.46 -30.15 -26.35
CA ASP A 308 -19.16 -29.80 -25.12
C ASP A 308 -19.33 -31.01 -24.18
N GLU A 309 -19.50 -32.23 -24.69
CA GLU A 309 -19.63 -33.44 -23.88
C GLU A 309 -18.32 -33.73 -23.13
N THR A 310 -17.20 -33.61 -23.83
CA THR A 310 -15.87 -33.72 -23.24
C THR A 310 -15.63 -32.62 -22.19
N MET A 311 -15.95 -31.37 -22.50
CA MET A 311 -15.80 -30.25 -21.57
C MET A 311 -16.65 -30.41 -20.32
N HIS A 312 -17.89 -30.85 -20.41
CA HIS A 312 -18.76 -31.06 -19.26
C HIS A 312 -18.26 -32.17 -18.31
N SER A 313 -17.56 -33.16 -18.85
CA SER A 313 -16.96 -34.25 -18.07
C SER A 313 -15.70 -33.83 -17.28
N LEU A 314 -15.11 -32.69 -17.62
CA LEU A 314 -13.88 -32.16 -17.01
C LEU A 314 -14.20 -31.28 -15.79
N GLU A 315 -13.21 -31.07 -14.91
CA GLU A 315 -13.33 -30.23 -13.72
C GLU A 315 -12.27 -29.10 -13.71
N ARG A 316 -12.66 -27.89 -13.34
CA ARG A 316 -11.76 -26.79 -13.05
C ARG A 316 -11.84 -26.39 -11.59
N PHE A 317 -10.79 -25.68 -11.12
CA PHE A 317 -10.78 -25.17 -9.76
C PHE A 317 -11.44 -23.81 -9.67
N ALA A 318 -12.27 -23.66 -8.64
CA ALA A 318 -12.82 -22.40 -8.19
C ALA A 318 -12.43 -22.16 -6.71
N ARG A 319 -12.62 -20.95 -6.26
CA ARG A 319 -12.49 -20.61 -4.86
C ARG A 319 -13.81 -20.07 -4.33
N ASP A 320 -14.31 -20.68 -3.27
CA ASP A 320 -15.49 -20.16 -2.58
C ASP A 320 -15.17 -18.73 -2.07
N PRO A 321 -15.97 -17.73 -2.46
CA PRO A 321 -15.68 -16.33 -2.17
C PRO A 321 -15.84 -15.95 -0.70
N VAL A 322 -16.60 -16.74 0.07
CA VAL A 322 -16.90 -16.49 1.49
C VAL A 322 -15.97 -17.28 2.40
N THR A 323 -15.80 -18.59 2.13
CA THR A 323 -14.95 -19.46 2.96
C THR A 323 -13.49 -19.43 2.55
N GLY A 324 -13.18 -19.02 1.32
CA GLY A 324 -11.84 -19.05 0.76
C GLY A 324 -11.35 -20.44 0.36
N GLU A 325 -12.16 -21.48 0.52
CA GLU A 325 -11.82 -22.86 0.21
C GLU A 325 -11.75 -23.12 -1.28
N ARG A 326 -10.89 -24.05 -1.69
CA ARG A 326 -10.84 -24.53 -3.05
C ARG A 326 -11.98 -25.52 -3.28
N MET A 327 -12.64 -25.38 -4.41
CA MET A 327 -13.69 -26.27 -4.85
C MET A 327 -13.47 -26.68 -6.31
N LYS A 328 -14.00 -27.82 -6.66
CA LYS A 328 -14.03 -28.30 -8.03
C LYS A 328 -15.38 -27.99 -8.63
N VAL A 329 -15.38 -27.59 -9.88
CA VAL A 329 -16.58 -27.25 -10.66
C VAL A 329 -16.42 -27.81 -12.06
N PRO A 330 -17.52 -28.01 -12.83
CA PRO A 330 -17.42 -28.41 -14.23
C PRO A 330 -16.57 -27.42 -15.04
N ALA A 331 -15.82 -27.90 -16.00
CA ALA A 331 -14.91 -27.09 -16.80
C ALA A 331 -15.60 -26.09 -17.72
N ASP A 332 -16.78 -26.42 -18.15
CA ASP A 332 -17.66 -25.56 -18.94
C ASP A 332 -18.37 -24.49 -18.09
N GLU A 333 -18.40 -24.66 -16.75
CA GLU A 333 -18.98 -23.63 -15.87
C GLU A 333 -18.21 -22.32 -16.02
N THR A 334 -18.84 -21.33 -16.64
CA THR A 334 -18.28 -20.01 -16.84
C THR A 334 -18.20 -19.21 -15.53
N TYR A 335 -17.42 -18.12 -15.52
CA TYR A 335 -17.37 -17.18 -14.36
C TYR A 335 -18.77 -16.69 -13.98
N LYS A 336 -19.62 -16.40 -14.96
CA LYS A 336 -20.98 -15.90 -14.74
C LYS A 336 -21.85 -16.94 -14.03
N GLU A 337 -21.78 -18.18 -14.43
CA GLU A 337 -22.53 -19.29 -13.82
C GLU A 337 -22.01 -19.61 -12.42
N TRP A 338 -20.69 -19.70 -12.24
CA TRP A 338 -20.07 -19.84 -10.94
C TRP A 338 -20.48 -18.71 -9.98
N HIS A 339 -20.43 -17.46 -10.42
CA HIS A 339 -20.80 -16.32 -9.58
C HIS A 339 -22.28 -16.38 -9.18
N LYS A 340 -23.18 -16.70 -10.13
CA LYS A 340 -24.61 -16.89 -9.85
C LYS A 340 -24.82 -17.98 -8.79
N ARG A 341 -24.16 -19.12 -8.95
CA ARG A 341 -24.24 -20.25 -7.99
C ARG A 341 -23.69 -19.85 -6.60
N MET A 342 -22.63 -19.03 -6.52
CA MET A 342 -22.13 -18.53 -5.24
C MET A 342 -23.11 -17.55 -4.58
N VAL A 343 -23.79 -16.72 -5.37
CA VAL A 343 -24.87 -15.85 -4.86
C VAL A 343 -26.05 -16.68 -4.32
N GLU A 344 -26.45 -17.72 -5.03
CA GLU A 344 -27.50 -18.64 -4.57
C GLU A 344 -27.11 -19.38 -3.28
N LYS A 345 -25.84 -19.80 -3.17
CA LYS A 345 -25.32 -20.54 -1.99
C LYS A 345 -25.17 -19.66 -0.74
N HIS A 346 -24.67 -18.45 -0.87
CA HIS A 346 -24.26 -17.62 0.26
C HIS A 346 -25.15 -16.39 0.50
N GLY A 347 -25.97 -16.01 -0.48
CA GLY A 347 -26.74 -14.79 -0.49
C GLY A 347 -25.98 -13.60 -1.06
N ALA A 348 -26.72 -12.70 -1.73
CA ALA A 348 -26.15 -11.55 -2.43
C ALA A 348 -25.36 -10.59 -1.52
N GLU A 349 -25.80 -10.41 -0.26
CA GLU A 349 -25.16 -9.52 0.69
C GLU A 349 -23.75 -9.97 1.07
N LYS A 350 -23.55 -11.26 1.38
CA LYS A 350 -22.24 -11.82 1.72
C LYS A 350 -21.29 -11.76 0.53
N ILE A 351 -21.78 -12.07 -0.68
CA ILE A 351 -20.97 -11.99 -1.89
C ILE A 351 -20.55 -10.55 -2.17
N ASN A 352 -21.45 -9.58 -2.07
CA ASN A 352 -21.15 -8.15 -2.24
C ASN A 352 -20.09 -7.67 -1.24
N THR A 353 -20.20 -8.10 0.03
CA THR A 353 -19.20 -7.80 1.05
C THR A 353 -17.85 -8.40 0.72
N ALA A 354 -17.79 -9.65 0.28
CA ALA A 354 -16.56 -10.32 -0.13
C ALA A 354 -15.93 -9.64 -1.37
N GLU A 355 -16.73 -9.19 -2.33
CA GLU A 355 -16.27 -8.42 -3.49
C GLU A 355 -15.65 -7.08 -3.08
N LYS A 356 -16.36 -6.29 -2.21
CA LYS A 356 -15.85 -5.02 -1.70
C LYS A 356 -14.55 -5.22 -0.91
N SER A 357 -14.51 -6.21 -0.03
CA SER A 357 -13.32 -6.57 0.77
C SER A 357 -12.13 -6.96 -0.11
N THR A 358 -12.38 -7.71 -1.17
CA THR A 358 -11.34 -8.12 -2.13
C THR A 358 -10.83 -6.93 -2.95
N LYS A 359 -11.75 -6.12 -3.48
CA LYS A 359 -11.42 -4.94 -4.31
C LYS A 359 -10.64 -3.89 -3.53
N ASN A 360 -11.02 -3.64 -2.28
CA ASN A 360 -10.47 -2.57 -1.46
C ASN A 360 -9.37 -3.05 -0.49
N TYR A 361 -8.94 -4.31 -0.57
CA TYR A 361 -8.04 -4.96 0.39
C TYR A 361 -6.83 -4.11 0.78
N SER A 362 -6.13 -3.52 -0.18
CA SER A 362 -4.92 -2.72 0.10
C SER A 362 -5.23 -1.42 0.83
N GLY A 363 -6.31 -0.73 0.44
CA GLY A 363 -6.77 0.49 1.11
C GLY A 363 -7.29 0.20 2.52
N ASP A 364 -8.08 -0.86 2.66
CA ASP A 364 -8.61 -1.29 3.96
C ASP A 364 -7.50 -1.72 4.92
N LYS A 365 -6.50 -2.44 4.42
CA LYS A 365 -5.33 -2.84 5.22
C LYS A 365 -4.54 -1.63 5.72
N LYS A 366 -4.34 -0.62 4.87
CA LYS A 366 -3.69 0.64 5.26
C LYS A 366 -4.53 1.36 6.31
N GLN A 367 -5.82 1.52 6.06
CA GLN A 367 -6.75 2.17 6.98
C GLN A 367 -6.82 1.43 8.33
N TYR A 368 -6.93 0.11 8.32
CA TYR A 368 -6.91 -0.72 9.52
C TYR A 368 -5.65 -0.48 10.34
N LYS A 369 -4.47 -0.50 9.69
CA LYS A 369 -3.20 -0.21 10.36
C LYS A 369 -3.20 1.18 11.00
N GLU A 370 -3.65 2.21 10.29
CA GLU A 370 -3.73 3.58 10.82
C GLU A 370 -4.64 3.66 12.07
N PHE A 371 -5.73 2.89 12.07
CA PHE A 371 -6.64 2.81 13.21
C PHE A 371 -6.00 2.08 14.39
N VAL A 372 -5.32 0.95 14.15
CA VAL A 372 -4.57 0.21 15.18
C VAL A 372 -3.47 1.08 15.79
N ASP A 373 -2.67 1.74 14.95
CA ASP A 373 -1.54 2.57 15.38
C ASP A 373 -1.98 3.75 16.26
N LEU A 374 -3.20 4.28 16.06
CA LEU A 374 -3.70 5.44 16.78
C LEU A 374 -4.58 5.08 17.99
N LEU A 375 -5.45 4.07 17.85
CA LEU A 375 -6.45 3.73 18.85
C LEU A 375 -6.00 2.60 19.80
N GLY A 376 -5.00 1.81 19.41
CA GLY A 376 -4.62 0.58 20.09
C GLY A 376 -5.46 -0.63 19.65
N ASN A 377 -4.91 -1.83 19.82
CA ASN A 377 -5.55 -3.08 19.39
C ASN A 377 -6.89 -3.37 20.09
N GLU A 378 -7.04 -2.91 21.33
CA GLU A 378 -8.23 -3.12 22.14
C GLU A 378 -9.44 -2.29 21.69
N ASN A 379 -9.22 -1.21 20.93
CA ASN A 379 -10.26 -0.28 20.49
C ASN A 379 -10.62 -0.41 19.00
N VAL A 380 -10.09 -1.43 18.33
CA VAL A 380 -10.37 -1.74 16.93
C VAL A 380 -10.71 -3.22 16.79
N PRO A 381 -11.37 -3.64 15.68
CA PRO A 381 -11.58 -5.06 15.43
C PRO A 381 -10.27 -5.86 15.44
N LEU A 382 -10.31 -7.12 15.93
CA LEU A 382 -9.11 -7.94 16.13
C LEU A 382 -8.39 -8.32 14.83
N SER A 383 -9.08 -8.25 13.69
CA SER A 383 -8.53 -8.61 12.39
C SER A 383 -9.00 -7.67 11.28
N LEU A 384 -8.23 -7.63 10.18
CA LEU A 384 -8.65 -6.91 8.97
C LEU A 384 -9.99 -7.41 8.44
N SER A 385 -10.26 -8.72 8.53
CA SER A 385 -11.53 -9.30 8.08
C SER A 385 -12.71 -8.77 8.89
N GLU A 386 -12.58 -8.69 10.21
CA GLU A 386 -13.62 -8.12 11.09
C GLU A 386 -13.78 -6.61 10.85
N PHE A 387 -12.67 -5.88 10.64
CA PHE A 387 -12.72 -4.46 10.27
C PHE A 387 -13.47 -4.25 8.94
N GLN A 388 -13.21 -5.08 7.93
CA GLN A 388 -13.91 -5.02 6.65
C GLN A 388 -15.39 -5.38 6.81
N ASN A 389 -15.71 -6.39 7.62
CA ASN A 389 -17.10 -6.76 7.92
C ASN A 389 -17.84 -5.60 8.61
N LEU A 390 -17.23 -4.99 9.63
CA LEU A 390 -17.78 -3.80 10.27
C LEU A 390 -17.99 -2.66 9.27
N LYS A 391 -16.98 -2.38 8.43
CA LYS A 391 -16.99 -1.29 7.46
C LYS A 391 -18.10 -1.41 6.42
N TYR A 392 -18.40 -2.63 5.96
CA TYR A 392 -19.31 -2.86 4.85
C TYR A 392 -20.72 -3.28 5.26
N ASN A 393 -20.90 -3.80 6.47
CA ASN A 393 -22.17 -4.34 6.93
C ASN A 393 -22.77 -3.63 8.16
N ASP A 394 -21.99 -2.82 8.90
CA ASP A 394 -22.47 -2.09 10.07
C ASP A 394 -21.98 -0.63 10.01
N GLY A 395 -22.67 0.16 9.20
CA GLY A 395 -22.30 1.56 8.95
C GLY A 395 -22.31 2.43 10.20
N ASP A 396 -23.21 2.17 11.16
CA ASP A 396 -23.33 2.96 12.37
C ASP A 396 -22.13 2.72 13.28
N LYS A 397 -21.79 1.47 13.59
CA LYS A 397 -20.62 1.15 14.39
C LYS A 397 -19.31 1.54 13.70
N PHE A 398 -19.24 1.46 12.36
CA PHE A 398 -18.08 1.94 11.63
C PHE A 398 -17.94 3.46 11.70
N ASN A 399 -19.06 4.21 11.69
CA ASN A 399 -19.05 5.67 11.88
C ASN A 399 -18.60 6.04 13.30
N ASP A 400 -19.03 5.30 14.32
CA ASP A 400 -18.56 5.48 15.69
C ASP A 400 -17.05 5.25 15.80
N LEU A 401 -16.54 4.18 15.20
CA LEU A 401 -15.10 3.90 15.15
C LEU A 401 -14.32 5.01 14.43
N LYS A 402 -14.86 5.53 13.32
CA LYS A 402 -14.28 6.69 12.62
C LYS A 402 -14.29 7.96 13.45
N LEU A 403 -15.33 8.17 14.24
CA LEU A 403 -15.43 9.31 15.14
C LEU A 403 -14.36 9.23 16.22
N ASN A 404 -14.24 8.07 16.87
CA ASN A 404 -13.19 7.81 17.85
C ASN A 404 -11.78 8.04 17.29
N TYR A 405 -11.52 7.58 16.05
CA TYR A 405 -10.26 7.84 15.36
C TYR A 405 -10.00 9.34 15.16
N LYS A 406 -11.02 10.09 14.71
CA LYS A 406 -10.92 11.54 14.51
C LYS A 406 -10.68 12.27 15.83
N ASP A 407 -11.38 11.87 16.89
CA ASP A 407 -11.23 12.48 18.21
C ASP A 407 -9.83 12.22 18.76
N ARG A 408 -9.33 11.00 18.67
CA ARG A 408 -7.98 10.65 19.13
C ARG A 408 -6.88 11.37 18.34
N LYS A 409 -7.06 11.51 17.03
CA LYS A 409 -6.15 12.29 16.18
C LYS A 409 -6.11 13.76 16.59
N LEU A 410 -7.28 14.34 16.85
CA LEU A 410 -7.41 15.72 17.31
C LEU A 410 -6.81 15.93 18.70
N GLN A 411 -7.07 15.01 19.64
CA GLN A 411 -6.47 15.01 20.97
C GLN A 411 -4.94 15.04 20.91
N LYS A 412 -4.36 14.25 20.01
CA LYS A 412 -2.92 14.25 19.76
C LYS A 412 -2.46 15.60 19.18
N GLU A 413 -3.18 16.16 18.21
CA GLU A 413 -2.89 17.47 17.60
C GLU A 413 -2.95 18.60 18.65
N ILE A 414 -3.90 18.54 19.60
CA ILE A 414 -4.03 19.51 20.68
C ILE A 414 -2.72 19.56 21.48
N VAL A 415 -2.21 18.41 21.89
CA VAL A 415 -0.99 18.33 22.71
C VAL A 415 0.26 18.77 21.93
N GLU A 416 0.35 18.41 20.65
CA GLU A 416 1.56 18.64 19.83
C GLU A 416 1.63 20.03 19.18
N SER A 417 0.48 20.68 18.93
CA SER A 417 0.43 21.83 18.02
C SER A 417 -0.31 23.05 18.56
N TYR A 418 -1.02 22.94 19.69
CA TYR A 418 -1.75 24.05 20.26
C TYR A 418 -0.94 24.72 21.38
N ASN A 419 -1.12 26.04 21.52
CA ASN A 419 -0.55 26.78 22.62
C ASN A 419 -1.32 26.50 23.92
N LEU A 420 -0.77 25.66 24.79
CA LEU A 420 -1.38 25.26 26.06
C LEU A 420 -1.12 26.25 27.20
N THR A 421 -0.40 27.35 26.93
CA THR A 421 -0.14 28.42 27.94
C THR A 421 -1.46 29.08 28.31
N LEU A 422 -1.66 29.28 29.60
CA LEU A 422 -2.87 29.93 30.13
C LEU A 422 -2.98 31.36 29.59
N ARG A 423 -4.13 31.71 29.05
CA ARG A 423 -4.45 33.07 28.64
C ARG A 423 -5.05 33.83 29.82
N GLU A 424 -4.22 34.42 30.67
CA GLU A 424 -4.57 35.07 31.92
C GLU A 424 -5.76 36.04 31.80
N GLY A 425 -5.72 36.95 30.81
CA GLY A 425 -6.78 37.93 30.61
C GLY A 425 -8.17 37.32 30.26
N GLN A 426 -8.21 36.11 29.68
CA GLN A 426 -9.47 35.40 29.48
C GLN A 426 -9.83 34.54 30.69
N GLN A 427 -8.85 33.91 31.32
CA GLN A 427 -9.05 33.12 32.54
C GLN A 427 -9.56 33.97 33.68
N GLY A 428 -9.02 35.18 33.86
CA GLY A 428 -9.45 36.12 34.88
C GLY A 428 -10.92 36.50 34.83
N LYS A 429 -11.59 36.37 33.68
CA LYS A 429 -13.06 36.58 33.59
C LYS A 429 -13.87 35.48 34.32
N HIS A 430 -13.20 34.38 34.67
CA HIS A 430 -13.78 33.19 35.31
C HIS A 430 -13.13 32.92 36.68
N ILE A 431 -12.49 33.92 37.31
CA ILE A 431 -11.95 33.82 38.67
C ILE A 431 -12.63 34.85 39.54
N LEU A 432 -13.27 34.42 40.59
CA LEU A 432 -13.95 35.30 41.54
C LEU A 432 -12.91 36.20 42.23
N GLY A 433 -13.17 37.52 42.22
CA GLY A 433 -12.27 38.52 42.82
C GLY A 433 -11.13 39.00 41.92
N HIS A 434 -10.96 38.47 40.72
CA HIS A 434 -10.01 38.94 39.72
C HIS A 434 -10.50 40.24 39.04
N ASN A 435 -9.63 41.18 38.70
CA ASN A 435 -9.99 42.47 38.09
C ASN A 435 -10.77 42.33 36.77
N ASN A 436 -10.59 41.23 36.05
CA ASN A 436 -11.29 40.93 34.78
C ASN A 436 -12.58 40.13 35.01
N TYR A 437 -12.93 39.78 36.23
CA TYR A 437 -14.14 39.00 36.49
C TYR A 437 -15.39 39.75 36.00
N ARG A 438 -16.31 39.03 35.43
CA ARG A 438 -17.60 39.57 34.95
C ARG A 438 -18.72 38.93 35.75
N GLU A 439 -19.49 39.75 36.46
CA GLU A 439 -20.65 39.30 37.22
C GLU A 439 -21.62 38.47 36.39
N GLY A 440 -22.14 37.41 36.96
CA GLY A 440 -23.06 36.47 36.30
C GLY A 440 -22.39 35.44 35.42
N LYS A 441 -21.07 35.46 35.22
CA LYS A 441 -20.32 34.37 34.54
C LYS A 441 -19.92 33.29 35.52
N SER A 442 -19.88 32.03 35.01
CA SER A 442 -19.28 30.91 35.74
C SER A 442 -17.88 31.24 36.21
N TYR A 443 -17.51 30.85 37.41
CA TYR A 443 -16.23 31.19 38.02
C TYR A 443 -15.62 29.99 38.76
N ILE A 444 -14.31 30.06 38.96
CA ILE A 444 -13.50 29.15 39.77
C ILE A 444 -13.20 29.84 41.09
N VAL A 445 -13.25 29.07 42.17
CA VAL A 445 -12.82 29.49 43.52
C VAL A 445 -11.63 28.64 43.95
N ASP A 446 -10.85 29.18 44.87
CA ASP A 446 -9.78 28.46 45.56
C ASP A 446 -8.74 27.79 44.65
N ALA A 447 -8.48 28.38 43.45
CA ALA A 447 -7.44 27.92 42.58
C ALA A 447 -6.65 29.11 41.99
N SER A 448 -5.35 29.06 42.11
CA SER A 448 -4.43 30.02 41.52
C SER A 448 -4.32 29.84 39.98
N MET A 449 -3.75 30.84 39.30
CA MET A 449 -3.47 30.72 37.85
C MET A 449 -2.52 29.56 37.53
N GLU A 450 -1.54 29.31 38.41
CA GLU A 450 -0.59 28.21 38.29
C GLU A 450 -1.28 26.85 38.42
N GLU A 451 -2.23 26.67 39.36
CA GLU A 451 -2.99 25.44 39.53
C GLU A 451 -3.90 25.19 38.32
N ILE A 452 -4.54 26.22 37.78
CA ILE A 452 -5.35 26.12 36.56
C ILE A 452 -4.46 25.81 35.36
N GLN A 453 -3.29 26.39 35.22
CA GLN A 453 -2.32 26.06 34.18
C GLN A 453 -1.89 24.59 34.27
N LYS A 454 -1.61 24.10 35.47
CA LYS A 454 -1.26 22.71 35.74
C LYS A 454 -2.41 21.76 35.32
N CYS A 455 -3.65 22.06 35.75
CA CYS A 455 -4.84 21.30 35.36
C CYS A 455 -5.00 21.24 33.83
N ILE A 456 -4.82 22.35 33.10
CA ILE A 456 -4.87 22.37 31.64
C ILE A 456 -3.81 21.44 31.05
N LEU A 457 -2.56 21.48 31.51
CA LEU A 457 -1.48 20.64 31.01
C LEU A 457 -1.72 19.15 31.31
N GLU A 458 -2.32 18.82 32.44
CA GLU A 458 -2.63 17.45 32.83
C GLU A 458 -3.77 16.84 32.01
N HIS A 459 -4.77 17.65 31.63
CA HIS A 459 -6.00 17.19 30.99
C HIS A 459 -6.08 17.43 29.47
N ALA A 460 -5.28 18.34 28.91
CA ALA A 460 -5.30 18.66 27.48
C ALA A 460 -5.12 17.40 26.62
N GLY A 461 -6.04 17.20 25.67
CA GLY A 461 -6.04 16.03 24.78
C GLY A 461 -6.47 14.72 25.44
N LYS A 462 -7.06 14.75 26.63
CA LYS A 462 -7.54 13.55 27.34
C LYS A 462 -9.04 13.56 27.66
N GLY A 463 -9.69 14.70 27.46
CA GLY A 463 -11.12 14.88 27.72
C GLY A 463 -12.01 14.50 26.55
N THR A 464 -13.26 14.93 26.62
CA THR A 464 -14.25 14.71 25.56
C THR A 464 -14.26 15.87 24.58
N ILE A 465 -14.03 15.59 23.31
CA ILE A 465 -14.08 16.59 22.22
C ILE A 465 -15.52 17.11 22.05
N ASN A 466 -15.72 18.41 22.15
CA ASN A 466 -17.02 19.04 21.94
C ASN A 466 -17.22 19.41 20.48
N ARG A 467 -18.48 19.32 20.01
CA ARG A 467 -18.83 19.56 18.61
C ARG A 467 -19.99 20.54 18.48
N ASP A 468 -19.94 21.33 17.42
CA ASP A 468 -21.03 22.21 17.01
C ASP A 468 -22.21 21.43 16.40
N LYS A 469 -23.25 22.14 15.97
CA LYS A 469 -24.46 21.56 15.35
C LYS A 469 -24.17 20.80 14.05
N ASN A 470 -23.05 21.11 13.40
CA ASN A 470 -22.63 20.52 12.14
C ASN A 470 -21.65 19.34 12.35
N GLY A 471 -21.38 18.98 13.61
CA GLY A 471 -20.45 17.91 13.96
C GLY A 471 -18.97 18.32 13.92
N ASN A 472 -18.65 19.60 13.69
CA ASN A 472 -17.28 20.08 13.71
C ASN A 472 -16.81 20.34 15.15
N TRP A 473 -15.52 20.19 15.40
CA TRP A 473 -14.94 20.57 16.68
C TRP A 473 -15.12 22.06 16.96
N ASP A 474 -15.71 22.40 18.11
CA ASP A 474 -15.97 23.78 18.55
C ASP A 474 -14.77 24.45 19.23
N LYS A 475 -13.57 23.85 19.08
CA LYS A 475 -12.31 24.25 19.73
C LYS A 475 -12.34 24.13 21.26
N THR A 476 -13.20 23.26 21.78
CA THR A 476 -13.26 22.98 23.21
C THR A 476 -13.20 21.48 23.51
N GLU A 477 -12.73 21.16 24.70
CA GLU A 477 -12.68 19.83 25.28
C GLU A 477 -13.31 19.88 26.66
N SER A 478 -14.15 18.90 27.01
CA SER A 478 -14.75 18.78 28.33
C SER A 478 -13.95 17.83 29.20
N ILE A 479 -13.61 18.26 30.40
CA ILE A 479 -12.83 17.51 31.40
C ILE A 479 -13.55 17.45 32.72
N ILE A 480 -13.14 16.53 33.60
CA ILE A 480 -13.47 16.48 35.02
C ILE A 480 -12.18 16.61 35.80
N ASP A 481 -12.15 17.49 36.78
CA ASP A 481 -11.03 17.64 37.71
C ASP A 481 -11.56 17.83 39.13
N ASP A 482 -11.21 16.91 40.01
CA ASP A 482 -11.74 16.87 41.39
C ASP A 482 -10.92 17.77 42.34
N THR A 483 -9.84 18.37 41.88
CA THR A 483 -8.99 19.25 42.69
C THR A 483 -9.41 20.72 42.61
N ILE A 484 -10.19 21.09 41.59
CA ILE A 484 -10.64 22.48 41.35
C ILE A 484 -12.17 22.52 41.45
N THR A 485 -12.70 23.51 42.17
CA THR A 485 -14.14 23.74 42.26
C THR A 485 -14.55 24.94 41.40
N GLY A 486 -15.51 24.72 40.53
CA GLY A 486 -16.14 25.76 39.73
C GLY A 486 -17.61 25.98 40.14
N TYR A 487 -18.15 27.13 39.82
CA TYR A 487 -19.57 27.46 40.00
C TYR A 487 -20.16 27.94 38.67
N VAL A 488 -21.35 27.41 38.37
CA VAL A 488 -22.11 27.77 37.18
C VAL A 488 -23.44 28.35 37.58
N PHE A 489 -23.82 29.51 37.04
CA PHE A 489 -25.13 30.11 37.26
C PHE A 489 -26.19 29.37 36.47
N SER A 490 -27.15 28.78 37.15
CA SER A 490 -28.21 27.98 36.54
C SER A 490 -29.37 28.86 36.02
N ILE A 491 -30.25 28.25 35.22
CA ILE A 491 -31.47 28.89 34.73
C ILE A 491 -32.40 29.32 35.92
N ASP A 492 -32.35 28.58 37.00
CA ASP A 492 -33.13 28.85 38.22
C ASP A 492 -32.51 29.96 39.08
N LYS A 493 -31.56 30.70 38.55
CA LYS A 493 -30.83 31.80 39.21
C LYS A 493 -30.09 31.37 40.50
N THR A 494 -29.64 30.12 40.56
CA THR A 494 -28.80 29.59 41.64
C THR A 494 -27.42 29.24 41.15
N TRP A 495 -26.42 29.32 42.05
CA TRP A 495 -25.08 28.88 41.79
C TRP A 495 -24.93 27.38 42.11
N ILE A 496 -24.50 26.60 41.10
CA ILE A 496 -24.30 25.16 41.24
C ILE A 496 -22.79 24.88 41.16
N ALA A 497 -22.28 24.22 42.21
CA ALA A 497 -20.89 23.76 42.22
C ALA A 497 -20.66 22.64 41.20
N THR A 498 -19.49 22.63 40.57
CA THR A 498 -19.13 21.64 39.58
C THR A 498 -17.63 21.39 39.58
N ASN A 499 -17.25 20.14 39.29
CA ASN A 499 -15.90 19.70 38.98
C ASN A 499 -15.69 19.48 37.46
N LYS A 500 -16.65 19.93 36.63
CA LYS A 500 -16.64 19.80 35.18
C LYS A 500 -16.22 21.12 34.56
N PHE A 501 -15.29 21.04 33.62
CA PHE A 501 -14.75 22.21 32.94
C PHE A 501 -14.70 22.01 31.43
N LYS A 502 -14.72 23.15 30.71
CA LYS A 502 -14.40 23.21 29.28
C LYS A 502 -13.05 23.93 29.13
N ILE A 503 -12.11 23.25 28.48
CA ILE A 503 -10.87 23.87 28.01
C ILE A 503 -11.12 24.45 26.63
N HIS A 504 -10.83 25.72 26.43
CA HIS A 504 -10.92 26.44 25.16
C HIS A 504 -9.54 26.59 24.55
N TYR A 505 -9.37 26.10 23.32
CA TYR A 505 -8.07 26.05 22.63
C TYR A 505 -7.92 27.12 21.56
N SER A 506 -6.69 27.63 21.42
CA SER A 506 -6.27 28.44 20.30
C SER A 506 -4.83 28.10 19.95
N LYS A 507 -4.51 27.98 18.65
CA LYS A 507 -3.13 27.68 18.22
C LYS A 507 -2.14 28.77 18.63
N GLU A 508 -2.57 30.03 18.60
CA GLU A 508 -1.69 31.19 18.82
C GLU A 508 -1.88 31.86 20.18
N LYS A 509 -3.14 32.05 20.60
CA LYS A 509 -3.52 32.95 21.70
C LYS A 509 -3.47 32.33 23.10
N GLY A 510 -3.13 31.06 23.21
CA GLY A 510 -3.19 30.32 24.47
C GLY A 510 -4.58 29.80 24.81
N THR A 511 -4.70 29.23 25.99
CA THR A 511 -5.80 28.35 26.42
C THR A 511 -6.45 28.93 27.69
N HIS A 512 -7.73 28.66 27.95
CA HIS A 512 -8.40 28.98 29.21
C HIS A 512 -9.47 27.94 29.55
N MET A 513 -9.81 27.81 30.81
CA MET A 513 -10.73 26.82 31.36
C MET A 513 -11.96 27.49 31.98
N VAL A 514 -13.14 26.94 31.67
CA VAL A 514 -14.43 27.52 32.09
C VAL A 514 -15.28 26.43 32.75
N PRO A 515 -15.83 26.67 33.98
CA PRO A 515 -16.75 25.73 34.61
C PRO A 515 -17.99 25.49 33.76
N THR A 516 -18.48 24.25 33.73
CA THR A 516 -19.67 23.84 32.96
C THR A 516 -20.51 22.79 33.71
N LEU A 517 -21.80 22.77 33.47
CA LEU A 517 -22.70 21.68 33.92
C LEU A 517 -22.92 20.62 32.83
N LYS A 518 -22.51 20.93 31.57
CA LYS A 518 -22.71 20.00 30.46
C LYS A 518 -21.79 18.79 30.57
N GLY A 519 -22.36 17.62 30.30
CA GLY A 519 -21.78 16.35 30.65
C GLY A 519 -20.49 16.00 29.90
N VAL A 520 -19.54 15.52 30.66
CA VAL A 520 -18.49 14.63 30.18
C VAL A 520 -19.11 13.24 30.08
N LYS A 521 -19.02 12.59 28.94
CA LYS A 521 -19.34 11.16 28.85
C LYS A 521 -18.37 10.42 29.79
N LYS A 522 -18.91 9.75 30.82
CA LYS A 522 -18.09 8.80 31.59
C LYS A 522 -17.55 7.76 30.60
N LYS A 523 -16.22 7.60 30.56
CA LYS A 523 -15.58 6.48 29.87
C LYS A 523 -16.00 5.16 30.45
#